data_ff971e185f9abd36740a7b42c6affa4c
#
_entry.id   ff971e185f9abd36740a7b42c6affa4c
#
_cell.length_a   1.000
_cell.length_b   1.000
_cell.length_c   1.000
_cell.angle_alpha   90.00
_cell.angle_beta   90.00
_cell.angle_gamma   90.00
#
_symmetry.space_group_name_H-M   'P 1'
#
loop_
_entity.id
_entity.type
_entity.pdbx_description
1 polymer ?
#
loop_
_entity_poly.entity_id
_entity_poly.type
_entity_poly.pdbx_seq_one_letter_code
_entity_poly.pdbx_strand_id
1 'polypeptide(L)'
;MRSQLLVIFLLLSLGLAPAHTQLRGHGGPVRALSISPDGQTAVSGSFDSSAIRWSLQTDTAEQVLRFHDSAVNAVSMSSDGRIATGGADARIAIWRPGEQRPQMVFQGHIAPVVALAFSPDGTTLASASWDRTARLWPLLGGSGRVLEGHEQNVNAVAFMPDGRSLVTAGYDATLRIWPLVLSSLPIISILPTPLSAAAVTPDGEIITAGADGNVYFLSPAGELREKVRAGESPVIALAVSPDGTMVAAAGVRGSVAIIERARRKLLRTLVGPGIPVWSVSFFPDNHTLLTGGADSALRRWDAATGDPIEMVTGRRDDPLSAFAGDPGAEVFRACVACHALKPAERNRAGPTLAGLFGRRIATLPGYNFSPALKKLDIVWTPETVSKLFELGPAVYTPGTKMPEQKITSAADRLALVTFLERATK
;
A
#
# COMPACT_ATOMS: atom_id res chain seq x y z
N MET A 1 -49.71 4.42 54.71
CA MET A 1 -49.34 3.86 53.39
C MET A 1 -48.45 4.83 52.66
N ARG A 2 -47.15 4.63 52.67
CA ARG A 2 -46.16 5.46 51.95
C ARG A 2 -45.67 4.70 50.73
N SER A 3 -46.04 5.14 49.52
CA SER A 3 -45.57 4.59 48.27
C SER A 3 -44.15 5.11 48.02
N GLN A 4 -43.19 4.17 47.94
CA GLN A 4 -41.86 4.46 47.46
C GLN A 4 -41.83 4.38 45.92
N LEU A 5 -41.57 5.43 45.22
CA LEU A 5 -41.27 5.46 43.81
C LEU A 5 -39.82 4.98 43.61
N LEU A 6 -39.65 3.82 42.94
CA LEU A 6 -38.36 3.31 42.51
C LEU A 6 -38.02 3.98 41.17
N VAL A 7 -37.06 4.91 41.17
CA VAL A 7 -36.51 5.49 39.93
C VAL A 7 -35.41 4.59 39.44
N ILE A 8 -35.67 3.86 38.35
CA ILE A 8 -34.66 3.07 37.65
C ILE A 8 -33.89 4.00 36.73
N PHE A 9 -32.63 4.30 37.08
CA PHE A 9 -31.67 4.94 36.18
C PHE A 9 -31.20 3.94 35.13
N LEU A 10 -31.70 4.06 33.91
CA LEU A 10 -31.16 3.36 32.74
C LEU A 10 -29.86 4.06 32.34
N LEU A 11 -28.72 3.50 32.73
CA LEU A 11 -27.41 3.89 32.23
C LEU A 11 -27.31 3.44 30.76
N LEU A 12 -27.63 4.34 29.81
CA LEU A 12 -27.21 4.19 28.42
C LEU A 12 -25.69 4.31 28.38
N SER A 13 -25.00 3.19 28.29
CA SER A 13 -23.61 3.14 27.88
C SER A 13 -23.55 3.57 26.41
N LEU A 14 -23.35 4.86 26.15
CA LEU A 14 -22.86 5.32 24.85
C LEU A 14 -21.49 4.69 24.66
N GLY A 15 -21.45 3.59 23.94
CA GLY A 15 -20.21 3.02 23.44
C GLY A 15 -19.55 4.06 22.53
N LEU A 16 -18.55 4.77 23.05
CA LEU A 16 -17.65 5.56 22.21
C LEU A 16 -17.02 4.59 21.22
N ALA A 17 -17.35 4.73 19.94
CA ALA A 17 -16.65 4.03 18.89
C ALA A 17 -15.13 4.32 19.05
N PRO A 18 -14.27 3.33 18.93
CA PRO A 18 -12.83 3.56 19.04
C PRO A 18 -12.41 4.60 18.00
N ALA A 19 -11.72 5.64 18.46
CA ALA A 19 -11.14 6.64 17.56
C ALA A 19 -10.01 5.97 16.78
N HIS A 20 -10.16 5.87 15.47
CA HIS A 20 -9.14 5.33 14.59
C HIS A 20 -8.04 6.36 14.30
N THR A 21 -6.79 5.93 14.25
CA THR A 21 -5.65 6.78 13.94
C THR A 21 -5.13 6.51 12.53
N GLN A 22 -4.43 7.49 11.94
CA GLN A 22 -3.74 7.26 10.67
C GLN A 22 -2.65 6.19 10.84
N LEU A 23 -2.63 5.20 9.95
CA LEU A 23 -1.59 4.19 9.97
C LEU A 23 -0.30 4.78 9.37
N ARG A 24 0.73 4.90 10.18
CA ARG A 24 2.03 5.46 9.81
C ARG A 24 3.14 4.45 10.11
N GLY A 25 4.09 4.31 9.19
CA GLY A 25 5.20 3.35 9.34
C GLY A 25 6.07 3.25 8.09
N HIS A 26 5.51 3.63 6.93
CA HIS A 26 6.27 3.74 5.69
C HIS A 26 7.11 5.01 5.64
N GLY A 27 8.29 4.90 5.04
CA GLY A 27 9.20 6.01 4.77
C GLY A 27 9.08 6.59 3.36
N GLY A 28 8.18 6.06 2.56
CA GLY A 28 7.91 6.51 1.19
C GLY A 28 6.44 6.38 0.85
N PRO A 29 6.02 6.93 -0.30
CA PRO A 29 4.65 6.84 -0.78
C PRO A 29 4.09 5.42 -0.73
N VAL A 30 2.83 5.28 -0.29
CA VAL A 30 2.11 4.00 -0.31
C VAL A 30 1.53 3.77 -1.70
N ARG A 31 2.04 2.76 -2.39
CA ARG A 31 1.70 2.47 -3.80
C ARG A 31 0.59 1.44 -3.96
N ALA A 32 0.46 0.51 -3.03
CA ALA A 32 -0.49 -0.59 -3.11
C ALA A 32 -1.11 -0.90 -1.75
N LEU A 33 -2.36 -1.38 -1.77
CA LEU A 33 -3.14 -1.77 -0.61
C LEU A 33 -3.94 -3.04 -0.92
N SER A 34 -4.11 -3.87 0.12
CA SER A 34 -5.08 -4.95 0.14
C SER A 34 -5.60 -5.13 1.57
N ILE A 35 -6.90 -5.36 1.73
CA ILE A 35 -7.55 -5.63 3.02
C ILE A 35 -7.95 -7.10 3.05
N SER A 36 -7.82 -7.74 4.21
CA SER A 36 -8.28 -9.12 4.41
C SER A 36 -9.81 -9.23 4.31
N PRO A 37 -10.36 -10.37 3.89
CA PRO A 37 -11.81 -10.55 3.78
C PRO A 37 -12.59 -10.36 5.08
N ASP A 38 -11.94 -10.53 6.23
CA ASP A 38 -12.52 -10.28 7.55
C ASP A 38 -12.40 -8.82 8.02
N GLY A 39 -11.70 -7.97 7.25
CA GLY A 39 -11.50 -6.55 7.58
C GLY A 39 -10.57 -6.28 8.76
N GLN A 40 -9.89 -7.30 9.30
CA GLN A 40 -9.06 -7.13 10.49
C GLN A 40 -7.61 -6.77 10.18
N THR A 41 -7.17 -7.09 8.97
CA THR A 41 -5.79 -6.90 8.54
C THR A 41 -5.73 -6.14 7.22
N ALA A 42 -4.74 -5.28 7.07
CA ALA A 42 -4.35 -4.72 5.77
C ALA A 42 -2.89 -5.03 5.47
N VAL A 43 -2.56 -5.03 4.19
CA VAL A 43 -1.17 -4.99 3.73
C VAL A 43 -0.98 -3.81 2.80
N SER A 44 0.12 -3.10 2.97
CA SER A 44 0.52 -1.98 2.11
C SER A 44 1.91 -2.19 1.53
N GLY A 45 2.10 -1.76 0.29
CA GLY A 45 3.39 -1.73 -0.38
C GLY A 45 3.83 -0.30 -0.65
N SER A 46 5.13 -0.01 -0.55
CA SER A 46 5.65 1.36 -0.62
C SER A 46 6.93 1.49 -1.45
N PHE A 47 7.19 2.72 -1.87
CA PHE A 47 8.44 3.12 -2.50
C PHE A 47 9.66 3.01 -1.58
N ASP A 48 9.48 2.82 -0.26
CA ASP A 48 10.56 2.51 0.68
C ASP A 48 11.08 1.07 0.57
N SER A 49 10.66 0.31 -0.43
CA SER A 49 11.02 -1.08 -0.71
C SER A 49 10.52 -2.08 0.33
N SER A 50 9.54 -1.70 1.14
CA SER A 50 8.91 -2.58 2.12
C SER A 50 7.42 -2.75 1.88
N ALA A 51 6.86 -3.86 2.38
CA ALA A 51 5.43 -3.97 2.63
C ALA A 51 5.22 -4.04 4.15
N ILE A 52 4.07 -3.56 4.62
CA ILE A 52 3.69 -3.60 6.04
C ILE A 52 2.34 -4.27 6.17
N ARG A 53 2.28 -5.26 7.08
CA ARG A 53 1.04 -5.85 7.55
C ARG A 53 0.56 -5.08 8.78
N TRP A 54 -0.69 -4.67 8.77
CA TRP A 54 -1.32 -3.83 9.78
C TRP A 54 -2.44 -4.57 10.49
N SER A 55 -2.55 -4.42 11.80
CA SER A 55 -3.82 -4.68 12.50
C SER A 55 -4.74 -3.48 12.32
N LEU A 56 -5.91 -3.70 11.76
CA LEU A 56 -6.95 -2.68 11.60
C LEU A 56 -7.84 -2.51 12.83
N GLN A 57 -7.68 -3.40 13.83
CA GLN A 57 -8.34 -3.29 15.12
C GLN A 57 -7.59 -2.37 16.09
N THR A 58 -6.25 -2.44 16.06
CA THR A 58 -5.38 -1.67 16.97
C THR A 58 -4.67 -0.52 16.29
N ASP A 59 -4.84 -0.35 14.98
CA ASP A 59 -4.19 0.65 14.12
C ASP A 59 -2.65 0.62 14.21
N THR A 60 -2.10 -0.59 14.35
CA THR A 60 -0.66 -0.80 14.51
C THR A 60 -0.05 -1.64 13.40
N ALA A 61 1.21 -1.36 13.07
CA ALA A 61 2.00 -2.22 12.22
C ALA A 61 2.38 -3.50 12.98
N GLU A 62 1.94 -4.65 12.49
CA GLU A 62 2.26 -5.96 13.07
C GLU A 62 3.57 -6.53 12.52
N GLN A 63 3.81 -6.33 11.22
CA GLN A 63 4.96 -6.93 10.55
C GLN A 63 5.42 -6.06 9.39
N VAL A 64 6.74 -5.91 9.25
CA VAL A 64 7.35 -5.27 8.08
C VAL A 64 8.05 -6.34 7.23
N LEU A 65 7.57 -6.50 6.00
CA LEU A 65 8.03 -7.48 5.02
C LEU A 65 9.15 -6.85 4.18
N ARG A 66 10.39 -7.29 4.39
CA ARG A 66 11.59 -6.75 3.73
C ARG A 66 12.24 -7.81 2.87
N PHE A 67 12.01 -7.74 1.58
CA PHE A 67 12.58 -8.66 0.59
C PHE A 67 13.05 -7.93 -0.65
N HIS A 68 12.24 -6.99 -1.15
CA HIS A 68 12.51 -6.30 -2.41
C HIS A 68 13.69 -5.34 -2.29
N ASP A 69 14.45 -5.21 -3.37
CA ASP A 69 15.57 -4.26 -3.46
C ASP A 69 15.13 -2.90 -4.02
N SER A 70 13.88 -2.79 -4.46
CA SER A 70 13.27 -1.59 -5.03
C SER A 70 11.83 -1.46 -4.54
N ALA A 71 11.12 -0.41 -4.98
CA ALA A 71 9.74 -0.13 -4.57
C ALA A 71 8.83 -1.37 -4.64
N VAL A 72 7.99 -1.56 -3.62
CA VAL A 72 6.90 -2.54 -3.64
C VAL A 72 5.69 -1.89 -4.27
N ASN A 73 5.44 -2.23 -5.54
CA ASN A 73 4.38 -1.59 -6.35
C ASN A 73 3.04 -2.30 -6.25
N ALA A 74 3.04 -3.57 -5.88
CA ALA A 74 1.84 -4.39 -5.82
C ALA A 74 1.81 -5.23 -4.55
N VAL A 75 0.63 -5.34 -3.94
CA VAL A 75 0.34 -6.28 -2.87
C VAL A 75 -1.03 -6.92 -3.11
N SER A 76 -1.17 -8.16 -2.68
CA SER A 76 -2.46 -8.87 -2.67
C SER A 76 -2.52 -9.78 -1.46
N MET A 77 -3.70 -9.99 -0.92
CA MET A 77 -3.95 -10.90 0.20
C MET A 77 -4.94 -11.97 -0.25
N SER A 78 -4.63 -13.22 0.05
CA SER A 78 -5.53 -14.35 -0.20
C SER A 78 -6.49 -14.56 0.97
N SER A 79 -7.56 -15.34 0.74
CA SER A 79 -8.54 -15.67 1.76
C SER A 79 -7.98 -16.47 2.95
N ASP A 80 -6.88 -17.19 2.76
CA ASP A 80 -6.18 -17.92 3.81
C ASP A 80 -5.09 -17.10 4.53
N GLY A 81 -5.02 -15.78 4.24
CA GLY A 81 -4.13 -14.82 4.88
C GLY A 81 -2.70 -14.77 4.31
N ARG A 82 -2.38 -15.53 3.25
CA ARG A 82 -1.10 -15.36 2.53
C ARG A 82 -1.06 -13.97 1.90
N ILE A 83 0.14 -13.39 1.87
CA ILE A 83 0.41 -12.10 1.26
C ILE A 83 1.31 -12.31 0.05
N ALA A 84 0.99 -11.67 -1.06
CA ALA A 84 1.86 -11.54 -2.21
C ALA A 84 2.38 -10.11 -2.31
N THR A 85 3.68 -9.93 -2.59
CA THR A 85 4.30 -8.63 -2.84
C THR A 85 5.02 -8.65 -4.18
N GLY A 86 4.86 -7.60 -4.99
CA GLY A 86 5.50 -7.44 -6.28
C GLY A 86 6.31 -6.15 -6.32
N GLY A 87 7.56 -6.24 -6.77
CA GLY A 87 8.51 -5.15 -6.72
C GLY A 87 8.88 -4.56 -8.07
N ALA A 88 9.42 -3.34 -8.03
CA ALA A 88 10.10 -2.74 -9.18
C ALA A 88 11.39 -3.49 -9.56
N ASP A 89 11.86 -4.39 -8.72
CA ASP A 89 12.96 -5.34 -8.96
C ASP A 89 12.53 -6.57 -9.78
N ALA A 90 11.32 -6.56 -10.35
CA ALA A 90 10.75 -7.62 -11.19
C ALA A 90 10.51 -8.95 -10.46
N ARG A 91 10.61 -8.98 -9.13
CA ARG A 91 10.39 -10.19 -8.31
C ARG A 91 9.03 -10.16 -7.63
N ILE A 92 8.55 -11.36 -7.30
CA ILE A 92 7.33 -11.56 -6.51
C ILE A 92 7.70 -12.43 -5.32
N ALA A 93 7.20 -12.08 -4.13
CA ALA A 93 7.38 -12.87 -2.92
C ALA A 93 6.03 -13.22 -2.29
N ILE A 94 5.90 -14.47 -1.83
CA ILE A 94 4.73 -14.96 -1.10
C ILE A 94 5.11 -15.16 0.37
N TRP A 95 4.27 -14.67 1.26
CA TRP A 95 4.48 -14.68 2.69
C TRP A 95 3.35 -15.40 3.42
N ARG A 96 3.70 -16.13 4.45
CA ARG A 96 2.73 -16.59 5.44
C ARG A 96 2.62 -15.58 6.58
N PRO A 97 1.44 -15.47 7.21
CA PRO A 97 1.30 -14.63 8.40
C PRO A 97 2.34 -14.96 9.47
N GLY A 98 3.02 -13.92 10.00
CA GLY A 98 4.03 -14.05 11.05
C GLY A 98 5.43 -14.46 10.60
N GLU A 99 5.63 -14.92 9.37
CA GLU A 99 6.95 -15.32 8.88
C GLU A 99 7.78 -14.12 8.42
N GLN A 100 9.04 -14.04 8.87
CA GLN A 100 9.97 -12.96 8.53
C GLN A 100 10.65 -13.10 7.17
N ARG A 101 10.51 -14.27 6.53
CA ARG A 101 11.07 -14.58 5.20
C ARG A 101 9.95 -15.03 4.28
N PRO A 102 10.05 -14.73 2.97
CA PRO A 102 9.07 -15.23 2.03
C PRO A 102 9.12 -16.76 1.95
N GLN A 103 7.94 -17.38 1.88
CA GLN A 103 7.79 -18.81 1.68
C GLN A 103 8.19 -19.20 0.24
N MET A 104 7.82 -18.35 -0.74
CA MET A 104 8.12 -18.56 -2.15
C MET A 104 8.58 -17.26 -2.77
N VAL A 105 9.44 -17.38 -3.79
CA VAL A 105 9.90 -16.27 -4.61
C VAL A 105 9.73 -16.66 -6.08
N PHE A 106 9.05 -15.83 -6.84
CA PHE A 106 8.92 -16.01 -8.28
C PHE A 106 9.77 -14.98 -9.01
N GLN A 107 10.46 -15.45 -10.03
CA GLN A 107 11.29 -14.69 -10.96
C GLN A 107 10.89 -15.04 -12.38
N GLY A 108 11.00 -14.08 -13.28
CA GLY A 108 10.67 -14.29 -14.68
C GLY A 108 10.23 -13.00 -15.39
N HIS A 109 9.57 -12.08 -14.69
CA HIS A 109 9.40 -10.73 -15.21
C HIS A 109 10.76 -10.04 -15.37
N ILE A 110 10.87 -9.17 -16.38
CA ILE A 110 12.09 -8.42 -16.70
C ILE A 110 11.91 -6.89 -16.49
N ALA A 111 10.76 -6.49 -15.99
CA ALA A 111 10.42 -5.10 -15.63
C ALA A 111 9.54 -5.09 -14.38
N PRO A 112 9.26 -3.91 -13.79
CA PRO A 112 8.46 -3.79 -12.57
C PRO A 112 7.16 -4.58 -12.58
N VAL A 113 6.90 -5.33 -11.52
CA VAL A 113 5.61 -5.96 -11.23
C VAL A 113 4.73 -4.90 -10.57
N VAL A 114 3.56 -4.61 -11.15
CA VAL A 114 2.72 -3.46 -10.74
C VAL A 114 1.30 -3.83 -10.31
N ALA A 115 0.87 -5.06 -10.57
CA ALA A 115 -0.39 -5.58 -10.04
C ALA A 115 -0.28 -7.08 -9.75
N LEU A 116 -0.99 -7.53 -8.72
CA LEU A 116 -1.07 -8.91 -8.26
C LEU A 116 -2.51 -9.24 -7.89
N ALA A 117 -2.94 -10.45 -8.21
CA ALA A 117 -4.23 -10.99 -7.80
C ALA A 117 -4.13 -12.48 -7.49
N PHE A 118 -4.65 -12.94 -6.34
CA PHE A 118 -4.87 -14.36 -6.09
C PHE A 118 -6.12 -14.82 -6.82
N SER A 119 -6.12 -16.04 -7.33
CA SER A 119 -7.33 -16.70 -7.83
C SER A 119 -8.35 -16.89 -6.69
N PRO A 120 -9.66 -16.94 -6.99
CA PRO A 120 -10.69 -17.13 -5.98
C PRO A 120 -10.50 -18.37 -5.10
N ASP A 121 -9.95 -19.44 -5.67
CA ASP A 121 -9.61 -20.69 -4.96
C ASP A 121 -8.25 -20.63 -4.22
N GLY A 122 -7.50 -19.55 -4.36
CA GLY A 122 -6.21 -19.35 -3.72
C GLY A 122 -5.08 -20.25 -4.25
N THR A 123 -5.26 -20.96 -5.36
CA THR A 123 -4.26 -21.90 -5.89
C THR A 123 -3.27 -21.27 -6.87
N THR A 124 -3.62 -20.13 -7.44
CA THR A 124 -2.82 -19.43 -8.46
C THR A 124 -2.68 -17.96 -8.10
N LEU A 125 -1.51 -17.40 -8.34
CA LEU A 125 -1.30 -15.94 -8.33
C LEU A 125 -1.18 -15.45 -9.78
N ALA A 126 -1.82 -14.34 -10.10
CA ALA A 126 -1.62 -13.60 -11.33
C ALA A 126 -0.80 -12.35 -11.07
N SER A 127 0.06 -11.96 -12.03
CA SER A 127 0.84 -10.73 -11.99
C SER A 127 0.77 -9.98 -13.31
N ALA A 128 0.81 -8.65 -13.22
CA ALA A 128 0.97 -7.76 -14.36
C ALA A 128 2.29 -6.99 -14.25
N SER A 129 2.97 -6.79 -15.38
CA SER A 129 4.28 -6.14 -15.40
C SER A 129 4.42 -5.17 -16.57
N TRP A 130 5.31 -4.22 -16.38
CA TRP A 130 5.74 -3.30 -17.43
C TRP A 130 6.60 -3.96 -18.51
N ASP A 131 6.91 -5.27 -18.37
CA ASP A 131 7.48 -6.07 -19.44
C ASP A 131 6.46 -6.45 -20.54
N ARG A 132 5.26 -5.89 -20.51
CA ARG A 132 4.14 -6.11 -21.43
C ARG A 132 3.49 -7.48 -21.31
N THR A 133 3.78 -8.22 -20.23
CA THR A 133 3.19 -9.54 -19.98
C THR A 133 2.37 -9.55 -18.69
N ALA A 134 1.37 -10.42 -18.64
CA ALA A 134 0.84 -10.94 -17.40
C ALA A 134 1.30 -12.39 -17.24
N ARG A 135 1.39 -12.87 -15.99
CA ARG A 135 1.81 -14.24 -15.70
C ARG A 135 0.94 -14.90 -14.67
N LEU A 136 0.77 -16.19 -14.80
CA LEU A 136 0.13 -17.07 -13.84
C LEU A 136 1.19 -17.92 -13.14
N TRP A 137 1.13 -17.97 -11.82
CA TRP A 137 2.07 -18.67 -10.95
C TRP A 137 1.29 -19.67 -10.10
N PRO A 138 1.32 -20.99 -10.44
CA PRO A 138 0.72 -22.02 -9.60
C PRO A 138 1.41 -22.09 -8.23
N LEU A 139 0.66 -22.01 -7.14
CA LEU A 139 1.19 -21.97 -5.78
C LEU A 139 1.39 -23.37 -5.17
N LEU A 140 0.82 -24.38 -5.80
CA LEU A 140 0.94 -25.79 -5.39
C LEU A 140 1.99 -26.55 -6.20
N GLY A 141 2.79 -25.83 -7.02
CA GLY A 141 3.77 -26.38 -7.94
C GLY A 141 3.23 -26.48 -9.36
N GLY A 142 4.14 -26.66 -10.32
CA GLY A 142 3.85 -26.68 -11.76
C GLY A 142 4.48 -25.51 -12.50
N SER A 143 4.35 -25.55 -13.84
CA SER A 143 4.90 -24.49 -14.70
C SER A 143 3.95 -23.29 -14.76
N GLY A 144 4.49 -22.10 -14.56
CA GLY A 144 3.75 -20.86 -14.77
C GLY A 144 3.40 -20.65 -16.25
N ARG A 145 2.38 -19.82 -16.52
CA ARG A 145 1.97 -19.45 -17.88
C ARG A 145 2.24 -17.96 -18.10
N VAL A 146 2.84 -17.63 -19.24
CA VAL A 146 3.01 -16.24 -19.69
C VAL A 146 1.85 -15.91 -20.64
N LEU A 147 1.23 -14.76 -20.40
CA LEU A 147 0.16 -14.20 -21.22
C LEU A 147 0.74 -13.02 -22.01
N GLU A 148 1.04 -13.29 -23.25
CA GLU A 148 1.67 -12.34 -24.18
C GLU A 148 0.63 -11.74 -25.13
N GLY A 149 0.88 -10.50 -25.58
CA GLY A 149 0.06 -9.86 -26.60
C GLY A 149 -0.20 -8.38 -26.35
N HIS A 150 -0.09 -7.86 -25.12
CA HIS A 150 -0.08 -6.43 -24.89
C HIS A 150 1.13 -5.77 -25.58
N GLU A 151 0.90 -4.64 -26.23
CA GLU A 151 1.96 -3.91 -26.95
C GLU A 151 2.71 -2.94 -26.05
N GLN A 152 2.12 -2.59 -24.89
CA GLN A 152 2.72 -1.72 -23.87
C GLN A 152 2.54 -2.30 -22.47
N ASN A 153 2.94 -1.55 -21.47
CA ASN A 153 2.87 -1.92 -20.05
C ASN A 153 1.52 -2.50 -19.66
N VAL A 154 1.51 -3.64 -18.98
CA VAL A 154 0.30 -4.19 -18.35
C VAL A 154 0.23 -3.63 -16.94
N ASN A 155 -0.82 -2.87 -16.65
CA ASN A 155 -0.94 -2.11 -15.40
C ASN A 155 -1.89 -2.74 -14.38
N ALA A 156 -2.79 -3.61 -14.82
CA ALA A 156 -3.75 -4.25 -13.92
C ALA A 156 -4.00 -5.70 -14.31
N VAL A 157 -4.35 -6.49 -13.29
CA VAL A 157 -4.76 -7.89 -13.40
C VAL A 157 -5.85 -8.18 -12.37
N ALA A 158 -6.89 -8.91 -12.79
CA ALA A 158 -7.97 -9.36 -11.90
C ALA A 158 -8.53 -10.69 -12.41
N PHE A 159 -8.86 -11.62 -11.50
CA PHE A 159 -9.59 -12.82 -11.89
C PHE A 159 -11.08 -12.52 -12.03
N MET A 160 -11.74 -13.23 -12.95
CA MET A 160 -13.19 -13.33 -12.95
C MET A 160 -13.64 -14.13 -11.70
N PRO A 161 -14.85 -13.85 -11.15
CA PRO A 161 -15.29 -14.49 -9.91
C PRO A 161 -15.38 -16.02 -9.97
N ASP A 162 -15.62 -16.57 -11.15
CA ASP A 162 -15.66 -18.01 -11.38
C ASP A 162 -14.26 -18.67 -11.48
N GLY A 163 -13.18 -17.86 -11.43
CA GLY A 163 -11.80 -18.32 -11.55
C GLY A 163 -11.41 -18.85 -12.93
N ARG A 164 -12.30 -18.78 -13.93
CA ARG A 164 -12.06 -19.38 -15.28
C ARG A 164 -11.39 -18.45 -16.25
N SER A 165 -11.34 -17.16 -15.95
CA SER A 165 -10.71 -16.16 -16.81
C SER A 165 -9.97 -15.12 -15.99
N LEU A 166 -8.96 -14.54 -16.61
CA LEU A 166 -8.19 -13.42 -16.09
C LEU A 166 -8.42 -12.19 -16.95
N VAL A 167 -8.60 -11.04 -16.32
CA VAL A 167 -8.68 -9.74 -16.96
C VAL A 167 -7.34 -9.04 -16.82
N THR A 168 -6.84 -8.43 -17.90
CA THR A 168 -5.68 -7.53 -17.87
C THR A 168 -6.00 -6.21 -18.54
N ALA A 169 -5.42 -5.12 -18.06
CA ALA A 169 -5.57 -3.79 -18.65
C ALA A 169 -4.18 -3.18 -18.90
N GLY A 170 -3.98 -2.68 -20.12
CA GLY A 170 -2.69 -2.22 -20.60
C GLY A 170 -2.66 -0.74 -20.98
N TYR A 171 -1.45 -0.20 -21.00
CA TYR A 171 -1.19 1.16 -21.47
C TYR A 171 -1.37 1.30 -22.99
N ASP A 172 -1.48 0.16 -23.70
CA ASP A 172 -1.86 0.05 -25.12
C ASP A 172 -3.36 0.30 -25.39
N ALA A 173 -4.11 0.80 -24.39
CA ALA A 173 -5.54 1.04 -24.43
C ALA A 173 -6.38 -0.22 -24.65
N THR A 174 -5.83 -1.42 -24.41
CA THR A 174 -6.58 -2.67 -24.50
C THR A 174 -6.88 -3.26 -23.13
N LEU A 175 -8.10 -3.78 -22.98
CA LEU A 175 -8.49 -4.70 -21.95
C LEU A 175 -8.60 -6.10 -22.59
N ARG A 176 -7.99 -7.10 -21.94
CA ARG A 176 -7.99 -8.48 -22.45
C ARG A 176 -8.58 -9.42 -21.42
N ILE A 177 -9.46 -10.30 -21.87
CA ILE A 177 -10.01 -11.39 -21.06
C ILE A 177 -9.38 -12.68 -21.56
N TRP A 178 -8.59 -13.30 -20.70
CA TRP A 178 -7.85 -14.53 -21.00
C TRP A 178 -8.58 -15.72 -20.42
N PRO A 179 -9.20 -16.60 -21.22
CA PRO A 179 -9.68 -17.88 -20.74
C PRO A 179 -8.51 -18.70 -20.19
N LEU A 180 -8.67 -19.28 -18.98
CA LEU A 180 -7.61 -20.06 -18.36
C LEU A 180 -7.57 -21.51 -18.86
N VAL A 181 -8.60 -21.91 -19.59
CA VAL A 181 -8.60 -23.18 -20.35
C VAL A 181 -7.58 -23.09 -21.48
N LEU A 182 -6.79 -24.13 -21.65
CA LEU A 182 -5.78 -24.22 -22.70
C LEU A 182 -6.43 -24.10 -24.09
N SER A 183 -5.75 -23.40 -25.01
CA SER A 183 -6.09 -23.25 -26.43
C SER A 183 -7.20 -22.24 -26.77
N SER A 184 -7.65 -21.43 -25.82
CA SER A 184 -8.59 -20.33 -26.10
C SER A 184 -7.86 -19.01 -26.33
N LEU A 185 -8.27 -18.25 -27.35
CA LEU A 185 -7.76 -16.92 -27.60
C LEU A 185 -8.36 -15.90 -26.62
N PRO A 186 -7.64 -14.84 -26.26
CA PRO A 186 -8.19 -13.78 -25.44
C PRO A 186 -9.25 -12.99 -26.20
N ILE A 187 -10.27 -12.51 -25.47
CA ILE A 187 -11.18 -11.47 -25.96
C ILE A 187 -10.46 -10.13 -25.75
N ILE A 188 -10.48 -9.26 -26.74
CA ILE A 188 -9.79 -7.98 -26.73
C ILE A 188 -10.81 -6.85 -26.88
N SER A 189 -10.83 -5.95 -25.93
CA SER A 189 -11.64 -4.72 -25.97
C SER A 189 -10.71 -3.53 -26.10
N ILE A 190 -10.93 -2.68 -27.10
CA ILE A 190 -10.16 -1.46 -27.32
C ILE A 190 -10.89 -0.29 -26.70
N LEU A 191 -10.25 0.43 -25.82
CA LEU A 191 -10.75 1.61 -25.13
C LEU A 191 -10.11 2.88 -25.71
N PRO A 192 -10.74 4.06 -25.52
CA PRO A 192 -10.23 5.29 -26.12
C PRO A 192 -9.01 5.89 -25.39
N THR A 193 -8.51 5.26 -24.32
CA THR A 193 -7.45 5.79 -23.47
C THR A 193 -6.55 4.68 -22.95
N PRO A 194 -5.25 4.94 -22.70
CA PRO A 194 -4.39 4.04 -21.93
C PRO A 194 -4.99 3.68 -20.57
N LEU A 195 -4.95 2.40 -20.20
CA LEU A 195 -5.58 1.88 -18.99
C LEU A 195 -4.55 1.76 -17.87
N SER A 196 -4.92 2.21 -16.67
CA SER A 196 -4.05 2.20 -15.47
C SER A 196 -4.52 1.23 -14.40
N ALA A 197 -5.81 0.91 -14.36
CA ALA A 197 -6.41 0.07 -13.33
C ALA A 197 -7.58 -0.73 -13.89
N ALA A 198 -7.82 -1.91 -13.32
CA ALA A 198 -9.01 -2.71 -13.58
C ALA A 198 -9.43 -3.45 -12.31
N ALA A 199 -10.72 -3.68 -12.18
CA ALA A 199 -11.35 -4.47 -11.15
C ALA A 199 -12.51 -5.27 -11.74
N VAL A 200 -12.93 -6.34 -11.07
CA VAL A 200 -14.08 -7.16 -11.46
C VAL A 200 -15.04 -7.23 -10.28
N THR A 201 -16.31 -7.02 -10.56
CA THR A 201 -17.38 -7.10 -9.55
C THR A 201 -17.76 -8.55 -9.25
N PRO A 202 -18.45 -8.82 -8.12
CA PRO A 202 -18.89 -10.18 -7.77
C PRO A 202 -19.81 -10.84 -8.83
N ASP A 203 -20.53 -10.05 -9.61
CA ASP A 203 -21.40 -10.53 -10.71
C ASP A 203 -20.68 -10.55 -12.07
N GLY A 204 -19.37 -10.30 -12.10
CA GLY A 204 -18.51 -10.43 -13.27
C GLY A 204 -18.46 -9.21 -14.18
N GLU A 205 -19.08 -8.08 -13.84
CA GLU A 205 -18.89 -6.85 -14.62
C GLU A 205 -17.43 -6.36 -14.46
N ILE A 206 -16.83 -5.96 -15.57
CA ILE A 206 -15.45 -5.49 -15.59
C ILE A 206 -15.44 -3.97 -15.54
N ILE A 207 -14.63 -3.42 -14.63
CA ILE A 207 -14.47 -1.97 -14.45
C ILE A 207 -13.03 -1.63 -14.72
N THR A 208 -12.78 -0.65 -15.59
CA THR A 208 -11.43 -0.17 -15.89
C THR A 208 -11.39 1.35 -15.93
N ALA A 209 -10.21 1.92 -15.75
CA ALA A 209 -10.02 3.36 -15.80
C ALA A 209 -8.63 3.72 -16.33
N GLY A 210 -8.48 4.94 -16.78
CA GLY A 210 -7.24 5.34 -17.42
C GLY A 210 -6.95 6.84 -17.39
N ALA A 211 -6.13 7.25 -18.36
CA ALA A 211 -5.49 8.56 -18.42
C ALA A 211 -6.47 9.72 -18.65
N ASP A 212 -7.66 9.47 -19.16
CA ASP A 212 -8.67 10.48 -19.48
C ASP A 212 -9.61 10.84 -18.32
N GLY A 213 -9.42 10.21 -17.15
CA GLY A 213 -10.23 10.46 -15.96
C GLY A 213 -11.61 9.81 -15.97
N ASN A 214 -11.90 8.92 -16.93
CA ASN A 214 -13.15 8.16 -16.98
C ASN A 214 -12.98 6.76 -16.36
N VAL A 215 -14.07 6.27 -15.79
CA VAL A 215 -14.27 4.87 -15.39
C VAL A 215 -15.19 4.23 -16.41
N TYR A 216 -14.78 3.13 -16.98
CA TYR A 216 -15.47 2.36 -18.02
C TYR A 216 -16.04 1.09 -17.43
N PHE A 217 -17.26 0.75 -17.81
CA PHE A 217 -17.99 -0.44 -17.37
C PHE A 217 -18.21 -1.36 -18.57
N LEU A 218 -17.72 -2.60 -18.45
CA LEU A 218 -17.81 -3.57 -19.53
C LEU A 218 -18.56 -4.82 -19.05
N SER A 219 -19.24 -5.48 -19.98
CA SER A 219 -19.86 -6.78 -19.73
C SER A 219 -18.79 -7.83 -19.40
N PRO A 220 -19.16 -8.98 -18.81
CA PRO A 220 -18.25 -10.12 -18.64
C PRO A 220 -17.64 -10.62 -19.97
N ALA A 221 -18.27 -10.33 -21.10
CA ALA A 221 -17.78 -10.62 -22.44
C ALA A 221 -16.86 -9.51 -23.02
N GLY A 222 -16.57 -8.45 -22.26
CA GLY A 222 -15.69 -7.36 -22.68
C GLY A 222 -16.37 -6.26 -23.50
N GLU A 223 -17.69 -6.27 -23.64
CA GLU A 223 -18.41 -5.22 -24.35
C GLU A 223 -18.54 -3.96 -23.51
N LEU A 224 -18.13 -2.82 -24.05
CA LEU A 224 -18.29 -1.53 -23.38
C LEU A 224 -19.78 -1.18 -23.27
N ARG A 225 -20.25 -0.98 -22.03
CA ARG A 225 -21.64 -0.62 -21.72
C ARG A 225 -21.81 0.86 -21.45
N GLU A 226 -20.95 1.41 -20.60
CA GLU A 226 -21.09 2.78 -20.12
C GLU A 226 -19.76 3.35 -19.67
N LYS A 227 -19.68 4.67 -19.50
CA LYS A 227 -18.57 5.35 -18.84
C LYS A 227 -19.06 6.44 -17.91
N VAL A 228 -18.32 6.65 -16.81
CA VAL A 228 -18.61 7.71 -15.84
C VAL A 228 -17.34 8.55 -15.67
N ARG A 229 -17.47 9.87 -15.75
CA ARG A 229 -16.35 10.78 -15.48
C ARG A 229 -16.08 10.84 -13.99
N ALA A 230 -14.92 10.35 -13.57
CA ALA A 230 -14.49 10.38 -12.19
C ALA A 230 -13.79 11.70 -11.83
N GLY A 231 -13.14 12.35 -12.81
CA GLY A 231 -12.43 13.62 -12.60
C GLY A 231 -11.72 14.12 -13.83
N GLU A 232 -10.99 15.23 -13.68
CA GLU A 232 -10.21 15.87 -14.76
C GLU A 232 -8.79 15.28 -14.89
N SER A 233 -8.37 14.43 -13.97
CA SER A 233 -7.03 13.87 -13.93
C SER A 233 -7.06 12.35 -14.12
N PRO A 234 -5.94 11.75 -14.57
CA PRO A 234 -5.82 10.30 -14.67
C PRO A 234 -6.26 9.58 -13.40
N VAL A 235 -7.07 8.53 -13.58
CA VAL A 235 -7.39 7.56 -12.53
C VAL A 235 -6.27 6.52 -12.50
N ILE A 236 -5.71 6.25 -11.33
CA ILE A 236 -4.53 5.37 -11.16
C ILE A 236 -4.79 4.16 -10.27
N ALA A 237 -5.89 4.16 -9.52
CA ALA A 237 -6.33 3.01 -8.74
C ALA A 237 -7.84 2.91 -8.72
N LEU A 238 -8.33 1.67 -8.69
CA LEU A 238 -9.75 1.31 -8.60
C LEU A 238 -9.97 0.31 -7.47
N ALA A 239 -11.10 0.43 -6.79
CA ALA A 239 -11.64 -0.60 -5.92
C ALA A 239 -13.15 -0.71 -6.13
N VAL A 240 -13.66 -1.93 -5.98
CA VAL A 240 -15.10 -2.24 -5.96
C VAL A 240 -15.46 -2.65 -4.54
N SER A 241 -16.60 -2.20 -4.04
CA SER A 241 -17.11 -2.67 -2.75
C SER A 241 -17.41 -4.18 -2.80
N PRO A 242 -17.26 -4.93 -1.71
CA PRO A 242 -17.50 -6.37 -1.70
C PRO A 242 -18.89 -6.78 -2.20
N ASP A 243 -19.91 -5.97 -1.96
CA ASP A 243 -21.27 -6.19 -2.48
C ASP A 243 -21.44 -5.75 -3.96
N GLY A 244 -20.42 -5.16 -4.55
CA GLY A 244 -20.42 -4.67 -5.93
C GLY A 244 -21.25 -3.42 -6.17
N THR A 245 -21.74 -2.73 -5.14
CA THR A 245 -22.65 -1.57 -5.33
C THR A 245 -21.90 -0.27 -5.61
N MET A 246 -20.68 -0.13 -5.12
CA MET A 246 -19.87 1.09 -5.25
C MET A 246 -18.51 0.82 -5.91
N VAL A 247 -18.03 1.84 -6.61
CA VAL A 247 -16.69 1.90 -7.19
C VAL A 247 -15.98 3.14 -6.68
N ALA A 248 -14.78 2.95 -6.16
CA ALA A 248 -13.87 4.03 -5.79
C ALA A 248 -12.78 4.16 -6.86
N ALA A 249 -12.58 5.37 -7.37
CA ALA A 249 -11.60 5.69 -8.41
C ALA A 249 -10.67 6.79 -7.89
N ALA A 250 -9.42 6.44 -7.64
CA ALA A 250 -8.41 7.34 -7.09
C ALA A 250 -7.55 7.98 -8.19
N GLY A 251 -7.34 9.28 -8.08
CA GLY A 251 -6.65 10.10 -9.07
C GLY A 251 -5.34 10.70 -8.59
N VAL A 252 -4.52 11.14 -9.54
CA VAL A 252 -3.19 11.76 -9.30
C VAL A 252 -3.25 13.09 -8.56
N ARG A 253 -4.42 13.74 -8.49
CA ARG A 253 -4.61 15.03 -7.76
C ARG A 253 -5.15 14.87 -6.36
N GLY A 254 -5.15 13.65 -5.81
CA GLY A 254 -5.54 13.39 -4.43
C GLY A 254 -7.05 13.26 -4.19
N SER A 255 -7.85 13.21 -5.24
CA SER A 255 -9.28 12.96 -5.16
C SER A 255 -9.61 11.48 -5.35
N VAL A 256 -10.64 11.02 -4.64
CA VAL A 256 -11.23 9.68 -4.84
C VAL A 256 -12.70 9.86 -5.19
N ALA A 257 -13.07 9.52 -6.41
CA ALA A 257 -14.46 9.53 -6.86
C ALA A 257 -15.19 8.28 -6.36
N ILE A 258 -16.34 8.45 -5.74
CA ILE A 258 -17.24 7.37 -5.34
C ILE A 258 -18.40 7.32 -6.34
N ILE A 259 -18.53 6.21 -7.03
CA ILE A 259 -19.52 6.01 -8.09
C ILE A 259 -20.51 4.92 -7.65
N GLU A 260 -21.80 5.22 -7.72
CA GLU A 260 -22.86 4.23 -7.57
C GLU A 260 -22.95 3.42 -8.87
N ARG A 261 -22.67 2.12 -8.78
CA ARG A 261 -22.55 1.26 -9.94
C ARG A 261 -23.88 1.09 -10.71
N ALA A 262 -24.98 0.84 -10.00
CA ALA A 262 -26.26 0.54 -10.63
C ALA A 262 -26.81 1.70 -11.48
N ARG A 263 -26.61 2.94 -11.02
CA ARG A 263 -27.07 4.14 -11.72
C ARG A 263 -26.02 4.82 -12.56
N ARG A 264 -24.78 4.32 -12.57
CA ARG A 264 -23.63 4.93 -13.25
C ARG A 264 -23.44 6.40 -12.86
N LYS A 265 -23.58 6.69 -11.59
CA LYS A 265 -23.62 8.07 -11.10
C LYS A 265 -22.46 8.33 -10.13
N LEU A 266 -21.73 9.41 -10.38
CA LEU A 266 -20.81 9.97 -9.39
C LEU A 266 -21.63 10.46 -8.18
N LEU A 267 -21.44 9.83 -7.04
CA LEU A 267 -22.10 10.21 -5.78
C LEU A 267 -21.38 11.38 -5.13
N ARG A 268 -20.05 11.29 -5.04
CA ARG A 268 -19.20 12.29 -4.39
C ARG A 268 -17.75 12.13 -4.77
N THR A 269 -16.96 13.10 -4.36
CA THR A 269 -15.51 13.07 -4.46
C THR A 269 -14.92 13.31 -3.05
N LEU A 270 -14.14 12.35 -2.56
CA LEU A 270 -13.36 12.52 -1.34
C LEU A 270 -12.15 13.38 -1.70
N VAL A 271 -11.94 14.46 -0.95
CA VAL A 271 -10.83 15.37 -1.17
C VAL A 271 -9.80 15.16 -0.07
N GLY A 272 -8.68 14.54 -0.43
CA GLY A 272 -7.54 14.37 0.45
C GLY A 272 -6.66 15.63 0.51
N PRO A 273 -5.45 15.52 1.06
CA PRO A 273 -4.52 16.65 1.27
C PRO A 273 -3.92 17.22 -0.04
N GLY A 274 -4.52 16.98 -1.20
CA GLY A 274 -4.08 17.52 -2.49
C GLY A 274 -2.87 16.81 -3.13
N ILE A 275 -2.47 15.68 -2.58
CA ILE A 275 -1.36 14.84 -3.07
C ILE A 275 -1.90 13.52 -3.64
N PRO A 276 -1.19 12.88 -4.59
CA PRO A 276 -1.66 11.66 -5.24
C PRO A 276 -2.11 10.57 -4.26
N VAL A 277 -3.29 10.00 -4.51
CA VAL A 277 -3.78 8.75 -3.88
C VAL A 277 -3.46 7.61 -4.84
N TRP A 278 -2.49 6.78 -4.47
CA TRP A 278 -1.94 5.72 -5.31
C TRP A 278 -2.65 4.37 -5.16
N SER A 279 -3.37 4.21 -4.07
CA SER A 279 -4.06 2.96 -3.76
C SER A 279 -5.33 3.20 -2.95
N VAL A 280 -6.32 2.35 -3.19
CA VAL A 280 -7.63 2.39 -2.55
C VAL A 280 -8.16 0.97 -2.38
N SER A 281 -8.84 0.70 -1.26
CA SER A 281 -9.48 -0.58 -0.98
C SER A 281 -10.70 -0.39 -0.09
N PHE A 282 -11.80 -1.09 -0.38
CA PHE A 282 -12.96 -1.14 0.51
C PHE A 282 -12.76 -2.12 1.65
N PHE A 283 -13.34 -1.80 2.80
CA PHE A 283 -13.55 -2.76 3.88
C PHE A 283 -14.73 -3.68 3.56
N PRO A 284 -14.86 -4.83 4.27
CA PRO A 284 -15.99 -5.75 4.08
C PRO A 284 -17.36 -5.17 4.44
N ASP A 285 -17.40 -4.05 5.14
CA ASP A 285 -18.62 -3.33 5.50
C ASP A 285 -19.26 -2.57 4.31
N ASN A 286 -18.62 -2.56 3.14
CA ASN A 286 -19.02 -1.92 1.89
C ASN A 286 -19.00 -0.39 1.87
N HIS A 287 -18.75 0.28 2.98
CA HIS A 287 -18.79 1.75 3.07
C HIS A 287 -17.52 2.38 3.61
N THR A 288 -16.69 1.64 4.34
CA THR A 288 -15.38 2.15 4.76
C THR A 288 -14.34 1.93 3.66
N LEU A 289 -13.58 2.98 3.37
CA LEU A 289 -12.45 2.97 2.44
C LEU A 289 -11.13 3.16 3.17
N LEU A 290 -10.11 2.43 2.73
CA LEU A 290 -8.72 2.70 3.08
C LEU A 290 -8.00 3.26 1.85
N THR A 291 -7.28 4.36 2.02
CA THR A 291 -6.49 4.99 0.97
C THR A 291 -5.03 5.08 1.37
N GLY A 292 -4.13 4.94 0.41
CA GLY A 292 -2.70 5.16 0.58
C GLY A 292 -2.18 6.14 -0.47
N GLY A 293 -1.29 7.02 -0.07
CA GLY A 293 -0.87 8.12 -0.94
C GLY A 293 0.58 8.52 -0.81
N ALA A 294 0.90 9.65 -1.43
CA ALA A 294 2.25 10.20 -1.53
C ALA A 294 2.83 10.68 -0.19
N ASP A 295 2.02 10.87 0.84
CA ASP A 295 2.44 11.28 2.19
C ASP A 295 2.77 10.11 3.13
N SER A 296 2.90 8.90 2.59
CA SER A 296 3.29 7.69 3.32
C SER A 296 2.30 7.24 4.41
N ALA A 297 1.08 7.79 4.42
CA ALA A 297 0.05 7.47 5.39
C ALA A 297 -1.11 6.70 4.76
N LEU A 298 -1.76 5.86 5.57
CA LEU A 298 -3.02 5.22 5.25
C LEU A 298 -4.15 5.94 6.01
N ARG A 299 -5.28 6.19 5.32
CA ARG A 299 -6.45 6.90 5.87
C ARG A 299 -7.72 6.15 5.63
N ARG A 300 -8.61 6.17 6.63
CA ARG A 300 -9.97 5.66 6.49
C ARG A 300 -10.93 6.77 6.14
N TRP A 301 -11.91 6.42 5.33
CA TRP A 301 -12.97 7.32 4.87
C TRP A 301 -14.31 6.60 4.92
N ASP A 302 -15.34 7.31 5.29
CA ASP A 302 -16.71 6.87 5.06
C ASP A 302 -17.10 7.23 3.61
N ALA A 303 -17.29 6.22 2.77
CA ALA A 303 -17.68 6.42 1.37
C ALA A 303 -19.11 6.96 1.24
N ALA A 304 -19.97 6.77 2.27
CA ALA A 304 -21.35 7.25 2.27
C ALA A 304 -21.45 8.75 2.64
N THR A 305 -20.64 9.27 3.56
CA THR A 305 -20.64 10.67 3.94
C THR A 305 -19.53 11.48 3.25
N GLY A 306 -18.41 10.85 2.98
CA GLY A 306 -17.20 11.47 2.45
C GLY A 306 -16.26 11.97 3.53
N ASP A 307 -16.60 11.75 4.80
CA ASP A 307 -15.82 12.21 5.93
C ASP A 307 -14.64 11.26 6.24
N PRO A 308 -13.52 11.78 6.72
CA PRO A 308 -12.49 10.94 7.29
C PRO A 308 -12.99 10.32 8.61
N ILE A 309 -12.83 9.00 8.75
CA ILE A 309 -13.20 8.27 9.99
C ILE A 309 -12.16 8.50 11.10
N GLU A 310 -11.05 9.09 10.76
CA GLU A 310 -9.94 9.34 11.67
C GLU A 310 -10.19 10.61 12.49
N MET A 311 -10.17 10.49 13.81
CA MET A 311 -9.91 11.68 14.61
C MET A 311 -8.46 12.10 14.36
N VAL A 312 -8.26 13.31 13.85
CA VAL A 312 -6.99 14.01 14.00
C VAL A 312 -6.81 14.24 15.50
N THR A 313 -6.39 13.20 16.21
CA THR A 313 -6.04 13.34 17.61
C THR A 313 -4.82 14.23 17.65
N GLY A 314 -5.06 15.50 17.91
CA GLY A 314 -3.99 16.41 18.23
C GLY A 314 -3.16 15.77 19.35
N ARG A 315 -1.87 15.61 19.12
CA ARG A 315 -0.82 15.42 20.11
C ARG A 315 -0.72 14.13 20.93
N ARG A 316 -1.62 13.16 20.93
CA ARG A 316 -1.47 12.02 21.85
C ARG A 316 -0.46 10.94 21.41
N ASP A 317 -0.16 10.86 20.12
CA ASP A 317 0.77 9.85 19.58
C ASP A 317 1.97 10.44 18.82
N ASP A 318 2.37 11.67 19.13
CA ASP A 318 3.64 12.20 18.63
C ASP A 318 4.78 11.44 19.34
N PRO A 319 5.55 10.57 18.62
CA PRO A 319 6.66 9.84 19.23
C PRO A 319 7.73 10.76 19.84
N LEU A 320 7.68 12.05 19.50
CA LEU A 320 8.56 13.10 19.99
C LEU A 320 7.93 13.98 21.05
N SER A 321 6.72 13.68 21.53
CA SER A 321 6.01 14.49 22.54
C SER A 321 6.83 14.67 23.83
N ALA A 322 7.60 13.66 24.22
CA ALA A 322 8.50 13.75 25.37
C ALA A 322 9.71 14.69 25.16
N PHE A 323 9.92 15.14 23.93
CA PHE A 323 11.03 16.01 23.52
C PHE A 323 10.50 17.34 22.94
N ALA A 324 9.31 17.77 23.34
CA ALA A 324 8.71 19.02 22.86
C ALA A 324 9.64 20.21 23.14
N GLY A 325 9.89 21.03 22.12
CA GLY A 325 10.78 22.18 22.21
C GLY A 325 12.28 21.87 22.03
N ASP A 326 12.65 20.62 21.80
CA ASP A 326 14.03 20.23 21.49
C ASP A 326 14.31 20.48 19.99
N PRO A 327 15.28 21.34 19.62
CA PRO A 327 15.59 21.62 18.21
C PRO A 327 15.97 20.39 17.41
N GLY A 328 16.70 19.45 18.03
CA GLY A 328 17.11 18.20 17.36
C GLY A 328 15.94 17.23 17.15
N ALA A 329 14.96 17.21 18.07
CA ALA A 329 13.72 16.47 17.90
C ALA A 329 12.89 17.03 16.75
N GLU A 330 12.84 18.36 16.57
CA GLU A 330 12.17 18.98 15.44
C GLU A 330 12.83 18.61 14.11
N VAL A 331 14.15 18.57 14.02
CA VAL A 331 14.88 18.08 12.84
C VAL A 331 14.59 16.59 12.62
N PHE A 332 14.57 15.78 13.70
CA PHE A 332 14.29 14.35 13.63
C PHE A 332 12.85 14.02 13.21
N ARG A 333 11.93 14.98 13.25
CA ARG A 333 10.51 14.79 12.88
C ARG A 333 10.31 14.19 11.50
N ALA A 334 11.20 14.51 10.54
CA ALA A 334 11.19 13.91 9.22
C ALA A 334 11.59 12.41 9.22
N CYS A 335 12.34 11.96 10.22
CA CYS A 335 12.90 10.61 10.31
C CYS A 335 11.99 9.63 11.06
N VAL A 336 11.06 10.16 11.89
CA VAL A 336 10.20 9.37 12.77
C VAL A 336 9.24 8.46 12.04
N ALA A 337 8.92 8.77 10.77
CA ALA A 337 8.10 7.89 9.94
C ALA A 337 8.74 6.52 9.72
N CYS A 338 10.08 6.49 9.54
CA CYS A 338 10.83 5.28 9.24
C CYS A 338 11.55 4.68 10.43
N HIS A 339 11.99 5.49 11.38
CA HIS A 339 12.88 5.08 12.47
C HIS A 339 12.21 5.21 13.83
N ALA A 340 12.37 4.18 14.67
CA ALA A 340 12.02 4.20 16.07
C ALA A 340 13.23 4.54 16.92
N LEU A 341 13.02 5.21 18.06
CA LEU A 341 14.06 5.54 19.03
C LEU A 341 14.22 4.44 20.10
N LYS A 342 13.17 3.63 20.33
CA LYS A 342 13.15 2.59 21.36
C LYS A 342 13.33 1.18 20.77
N PRO A 343 13.96 0.25 21.52
CA PRO A 343 14.21 -1.12 21.05
C PRO A 343 12.92 -1.92 20.75
N ALA A 344 11.85 -1.67 21.51
CA ALA A 344 10.58 -2.38 21.39
C ALA A 344 9.78 -2.00 20.12
N GLU A 345 10.03 -0.82 19.57
CA GLU A 345 9.35 -0.31 18.40
C GLU A 345 10.07 -0.74 17.12
N ARG A 346 9.90 -2.00 16.68
CA ARG A 346 10.56 -2.54 15.48
C ARG A 346 9.72 -2.51 14.21
N ASN A 347 8.51 -1.97 14.28
CA ASN A 347 7.51 -2.05 13.21
C ASN A 347 7.53 -0.84 12.27
N ARG A 348 8.73 -0.37 11.90
CA ARG A 348 8.92 0.72 10.94
C ARG A 348 9.82 0.28 9.78
N ALA A 349 9.72 0.96 8.64
CA ALA A 349 10.47 0.61 7.44
C ALA A 349 11.99 0.68 7.66
N GLY A 350 12.48 1.68 8.38
CA GLY A 350 13.88 1.81 8.77
C GLY A 350 14.26 0.98 10.02
N PRO A 351 15.55 0.75 10.25
CA PRO A 351 16.02 0.12 11.49
C PRO A 351 15.75 1.01 12.70
N THR A 352 15.52 0.39 13.87
CA THR A 352 15.51 1.16 15.12
C THR A 352 16.86 1.81 15.36
N LEU A 353 16.84 3.06 15.83
CA LEU A 353 18.05 3.81 16.19
C LEU A 353 18.48 3.56 17.64
N ALA A 354 17.72 2.80 18.43
CA ALA A 354 18.15 2.42 19.77
C ALA A 354 19.54 1.79 19.74
N GLY A 355 20.47 2.28 20.58
CA GLY A 355 21.86 1.86 20.57
C GLY A 355 22.60 2.15 19.27
N LEU A 356 22.30 3.28 18.61
CA LEU A 356 22.89 3.64 17.32
C LEU A 356 24.40 3.86 17.42
N PHE A 357 24.82 4.70 18.35
CA PHE A 357 26.23 5.09 18.46
C PHE A 357 27.12 3.95 18.95
N GLY A 358 28.28 3.79 18.33
CA GLY A 358 29.17 2.65 18.52
C GLY A 358 28.81 1.41 17.68
N ARG A 359 27.62 1.36 17.07
CA ARG A 359 27.20 0.23 16.25
C ARG A 359 27.76 0.34 14.83
N ARG A 360 28.32 -0.77 14.32
CA ARG A 360 28.72 -0.86 12.91
C ARG A 360 27.50 -0.86 11.99
N ILE A 361 27.62 -0.23 10.83
CA ILE A 361 26.57 -0.22 9.81
C ILE A 361 26.13 -1.65 9.44
N ALA A 362 24.85 -1.80 9.18
CA ALA A 362 24.24 -3.06 8.73
C ALA A 362 24.35 -4.25 9.69
N THR A 363 24.58 -4.03 10.99
CA THR A 363 24.75 -5.10 12.00
C THR A 363 23.57 -5.26 12.96
N LEU A 364 22.51 -4.44 12.86
CA LEU A 364 21.34 -4.58 13.74
C LEU A 364 20.66 -5.94 13.52
N PRO A 365 20.54 -6.78 14.58
CA PRO A 365 19.89 -8.08 14.47
C PRO A 365 18.41 -7.95 14.06
N GLY A 366 17.97 -8.86 13.17
CA GLY A 366 16.57 -8.92 12.73
C GLY A 366 16.17 -7.87 11.68
N TYR A 367 17.11 -7.01 11.23
CA TYR A 367 16.86 -6.09 10.13
C TYR A 367 17.58 -6.55 8.85
N ASN A 368 16.84 -6.61 7.72
CA ASN A 368 17.40 -7.05 6.43
C ASN A 368 18.02 -5.87 5.67
N PHE A 369 19.30 -5.63 5.90
CA PHE A 369 20.07 -4.62 5.17
C PHE A 369 20.42 -5.08 3.75
N SER A 370 20.57 -4.11 2.83
CA SER A 370 21.05 -4.39 1.49
C SER A 370 22.47 -5.00 1.50
N PRO A 371 22.80 -5.86 0.51
CA PRO A 371 24.17 -6.40 0.39
C PRO A 371 25.24 -5.30 0.27
N ALA A 372 24.90 -4.16 -0.34
CA ALA A 372 25.80 -3.02 -0.48
C ALA A 372 26.17 -2.42 0.88
N LEU A 373 25.20 -2.19 1.76
CA LEU A 373 25.45 -1.64 3.10
C LEU A 373 26.30 -2.57 3.97
N LYS A 374 26.14 -3.89 3.82
CA LYS A 374 26.92 -4.90 4.57
C LYS A 374 28.40 -4.88 4.22
N LYS A 375 28.79 -4.30 3.08
CA LYS A 375 30.19 -4.18 2.61
C LYS A 375 30.86 -2.89 3.10
N LEU A 376 30.09 -1.94 3.63
CA LEU A 376 30.64 -0.66 4.11
C LEU A 376 31.30 -0.84 5.48
N ASP A 377 32.40 -0.11 5.68
CA ASP A 377 33.12 -0.06 6.96
C ASP A 377 32.86 1.28 7.66
N ILE A 378 31.66 1.42 8.20
CA ILE A 378 31.23 2.62 8.93
C ILE A 378 30.78 2.20 10.32
N VAL A 379 31.31 2.87 11.35
CA VAL A 379 30.77 2.84 12.70
C VAL A 379 30.01 4.14 12.92
N TRP A 380 28.80 4.04 13.45
CA TRP A 380 27.98 5.20 13.73
C TRP A 380 28.51 5.98 14.92
N THR A 381 29.04 7.16 14.65
CA THR A 381 29.49 8.16 15.63
C THR A 381 28.77 9.48 15.36
N PRO A 382 28.81 10.46 16.26
CA PRO A 382 28.31 11.81 15.98
C PRO A 382 28.78 12.37 14.63
N GLU A 383 30.04 12.19 14.31
CA GLU A 383 30.66 12.69 13.07
C GLU A 383 30.14 11.95 11.84
N THR A 384 30.03 10.61 11.90
CA THR A 384 29.55 9.80 10.74
C THR A 384 28.08 10.01 10.49
N VAL A 385 27.26 10.22 11.52
CA VAL A 385 25.84 10.61 11.37
C VAL A 385 25.73 12.01 10.78
N SER A 386 26.53 12.97 11.24
CA SER A 386 26.56 14.32 10.65
C SER A 386 26.94 14.27 9.17
N LYS A 387 27.96 13.48 8.79
CA LYS A 387 28.39 13.29 7.40
C LYS A 387 27.31 12.63 6.53
N LEU A 388 26.54 11.68 7.07
CA LEU A 388 25.41 11.06 6.35
C LEU A 388 24.45 12.14 5.84
N PHE A 389 24.10 13.11 6.69
CA PHE A 389 23.15 14.16 6.35
C PHE A 389 23.78 15.35 5.62
N GLU A 390 25.08 15.53 5.70
CA GLU A 390 25.82 16.52 4.94
C GLU A 390 25.92 16.13 3.45
N LEU A 391 26.35 14.89 3.19
CA LEU A 391 26.58 14.38 1.84
C LEU A 391 25.31 13.79 1.20
N GLY A 392 24.38 13.35 2.02
CA GLY A 392 23.17 12.60 1.66
C GLY A 392 23.37 11.09 1.66
N PRO A 393 22.31 10.35 1.97
CA PRO A 393 22.33 8.89 2.05
C PRO A 393 22.84 8.17 0.81
N ALA A 394 22.46 8.62 -0.39
CA ALA A 394 22.90 8.00 -1.65
C ALA A 394 24.42 8.07 -1.85
N VAL A 395 25.06 9.14 -1.39
CA VAL A 395 26.51 9.38 -1.52
C VAL A 395 27.28 8.72 -0.39
N TYR A 396 26.84 8.92 0.86
CA TYR A 396 27.59 8.43 2.04
C TYR A 396 27.42 6.95 2.29
N THR A 397 26.23 6.42 2.00
CA THR A 397 25.88 4.99 2.17
C THR A 397 25.30 4.42 0.87
N PRO A 398 26.12 4.26 -0.19
CA PRO A 398 25.65 3.82 -1.50
C PRO A 398 24.96 2.44 -1.40
N GLY A 399 23.83 2.29 -2.09
CA GLY A 399 22.97 1.11 -2.01
C GLY A 399 22.03 1.08 -0.81
N THR A 400 21.92 2.21 -0.09
CA THR A 400 20.89 2.40 0.93
C THR A 400 19.48 2.44 0.30
N LYS A 401 18.48 2.02 1.08
CA LYS A 401 17.05 2.22 0.77
C LYS A 401 16.47 3.43 1.51
N MET A 402 17.29 4.15 2.25
CA MET A 402 16.91 5.40 2.91
C MET A 402 16.66 6.46 1.83
N PRO A 403 15.50 7.17 1.86
CA PRO A 403 15.26 8.28 0.96
C PRO A 403 16.34 9.37 1.06
N GLU A 404 16.59 10.08 -0.05
CA GLU A 404 17.57 11.15 -0.04
C GLU A 404 17.12 12.27 0.91
N GLN A 405 17.97 12.58 1.87
CA GLN A 405 17.75 13.63 2.85
C GLN A 405 19.07 14.33 3.14
N LYS A 406 19.15 15.60 2.79
CA LYS A 406 20.30 16.46 3.12
C LYS A 406 19.88 17.54 4.10
N ILE A 407 20.70 17.73 5.13
CA ILE A 407 20.55 18.82 6.10
C ILE A 407 21.71 19.77 5.86
N THR A 408 21.47 20.84 5.13
CA THR A 408 22.52 21.81 4.72
C THR A 408 23.03 22.64 5.89
N SER A 409 22.16 22.95 6.86
CA SER A 409 22.49 23.68 8.08
C SER A 409 23.38 22.83 9.02
N ALA A 410 24.59 23.32 9.31
CA ALA A 410 25.47 22.68 10.28
C ALA A 410 24.90 22.70 11.71
N ALA A 411 24.14 23.76 12.05
CA ALA A 411 23.48 23.88 13.34
C ALA A 411 22.39 22.82 13.52
N ASP A 412 21.58 22.56 12.47
CA ASP A 412 20.54 21.54 12.50
C ASP A 412 21.13 20.12 12.54
N ARG A 413 22.24 19.88 11.83
CA ARG A 413 22.95 18.59 11.94
C ARG A 413 23.49 18.35 13.35
N LEU A 414 24.07 19.38 14.00
CA LEU A 414 24.54 19.30 15.37
C LEU A 414 23.36 19.05 16.34
N ALA A 415 22.28 19.78 16.18
CA ALA A 415 21.07 19.60 17.00
C ALA A 415 20.53 18.17 16.86
N LEU A 416 20.42 17.65 15.63
CA LEU A 416 19.99 16.29 15.36
C LEU A 416 20.89 15.24 16.05
N VAL A 417 22.20 15.36 15.90
CA VAL A 417 23.17 14.42 16.48
C VAL A 417 23.09 14.45 18.00
N THR A 418 23.09 15.62 18.61
CA THR A 418 22.96 15.80 20.08
C THR A 418 21.64 15.20 20.61
N PHE A 419 20.54 15.37 19.86
CA PHE A 419 19.26 14.73 20.18
C PHE A 419 19.37 13.20 20.14
N LEU A 420 19.92 12.65 19.06
CA LEU A 420 20.07 11.20 18.90
C LEU A 420 20.96 10.57 19.98
N GLU A 421 22.04 11.22 20.41
CA GLU A 421 22.89 10.73 21.49
C GLU A 421 22.14 10.56 22.82
N ARG A 422 21.11 11.36 23.07
CA ARG A 422 20.28 11.25 24.26
C ARG A 422 19.12 10.27 24.08
N ALA A 423 18.48 10.31 22.93
CA ALA A 423 17.22 9.63 22.67
C ALA A 423 17.36 8.15 22.27
N THR A 424 18.60 7.71 21.91
CA THR A 424 18.87 6.34 21.43
C THR A 424 19.67 5.49 22.43
N LYS A 425 19.90 5.99 23.64
CA LYS A 425 20.58 5.26 24.75
C LYS A 425 19.75 4.12 25.27
#